data_815ea04f2dc18303ed9717f05fbf0620
#
_entry.id   815ea04f2dc18303ed9717f05fbf0620
#
_cell.length_a   1.000
_cell.length_b   1.000
_cell.length_c   1.000
_cell.angle_alpha   90.00
_cell.angle_beta   90.00
_cell.angle_gamma   90.00
#
_symmetry.space_group_name_H-M   'P 1'
#
loop_
_entity.id
_entity.type
_entity.pdbx_description
1 polymer ?
#
loop_
_entity_poly.entity_id
_entity_poly.type
_entity_poly.pdbx_seq_one_letter_code
_entity_poly.pdbx_strand_id
1 'polypeptide(L)'
;ERRQFGKPIGEFQLIQAMLADSQAELLAGWALVREVAQRFDGKPAHVSDPDVSMRVSCAKLFATEMVGRVADRGVQIHGGAGYINEYPVERFYRDARLLRLYEGTTQVQQLIVGRELLRQD
;
A
#
# COMPACT_ATOMS: atom_id res chain seq x y z
N GLU A 1 8.39 23.29 9.81
CA GLU A 1 7.04 22.75 10.07
C GLU A 1 5.99 23.67 9.47
N ARG A 2 5.11 23.10 8.64
CA ARG A 2 4.11 23.89 7.91
C ARG A 2 3.02 24.41 8.86
N ARG A 3 2.75 25.71 8.75
CA ARG A 3 1.68 26.39 9.49
C ARG A 3 0.67 26.97 8.50
N GLN A 4 -0.61 26.93 8.84
CA GLN A 4 -1.72 27.52 8.08
C GLN A 4 -2.77 28.02 9.07
N PHE A 5 -3.44 29.11 8.75
CA PHE A 5 -4.49 29.70 9.60
C PHE A 5 -4.02 29.92 11.07
N GLY A 6 -2.77 30.36 11.23
CA GLY A 6 -2.19 30.71 12.53
C GLY A 6 -1.65 29.55 13.38
N LYS A 7 -1.78 28.28 12.94
CA LYS A 7 -1.35 27.11 13.73
C LYS A 7 -0.67 26.03 12.86
N PRO A 8 0.08 25.07 13.47
CA PRO A 8 0.63 23.93 12.76
C PRO A 8 -0.47 23.10 12.11
N ILE A 9 -0.23 22.59 10.88
CA ILE A 9 -1.25 21.80 10.16
C ILE A 9 -1.66 20.51 10.88
N GLY A 10 -0.77 19.91 11.67
CA GLY A 10 -1.07 18.73 12.48
C GLY A 10 -2.15 18.93 13.55
N GLU A 11 -2.54 20.18 13.85
CA GLU A 11 -3.63 20.48 14.77
C GLU A 11 -5.02 20.47 14.09
N PHE A 12 -5.08 20.32 12.78
CA PHE A 12 -6.36 20.21 12.06
C PHE A 12 -6.84 18.77 12.04
N GLN A 13 -8.10 18.55 12.44
CA GLN A 13 -8.71 17.21 12.53
C GLN A 13 -8.70 16.46 11.21
N LEU A 14 -8.87 17.14 10.06
CA LEU A 14 -8.81 16.50 8.73
C LEU A 14 -7.40 16.00 8.40
N ILE A 15 -6.36 16.67 8.84
CA ILE A 15 -4.97 16.19 8.70
C ILE A 15 -4.75 14.98 9.63
N GLN A 16 -5.22 15.05 10.87
CA GLN A 16 -5.13 13.94 11.82
C GLN A 16 -5.87 12.70 11.31
N ALA A 17 -7.04 12.86 10.69
CA ALA A 17 -7.79 11.76 10.07
C ALA A 17 -6.98 11.09 8.95
N MET A 18 -6.40 11.86 8.03
CA MET A 18 -5.55 11.31 6.95
C MET A 18 -4.32 10.55 7.49
N LEU A 19 -3.71 11.04 8.57
CA LEU A 19 -2.60 10.36 9.24
C LEU A 19 -3.05 9.07 9.92
N ALA A 20 -4.19 9.09 10.60
CA ALA A 20 -4.76 7.93 11.28
C ALA A 20 -5.12 6.82 10.29
N ASP A 21 -5.81 7.16 9.19
CA ASP A 21 -6.13 6.21 8.11
C ASP A 21 -4.86 5.59 7.52
N SER A 22 -3.85 6.43 7.25
CA SER A 22 -2.57 5.96 6.71
C SER A 22 -1.86 5.00 7.67
N GLN A 23 -1.85 5.31 8.97
CA GLN A 23 -1.25 4.45 9.98
C GLN A 23 -1.98 3.12 10.11
N ALA A 24 -3.32 3.12 10.10
CA ALA A 24 -4.12 1.91 10.16
C ALA A 24 -3.86 1.00 8.96
N GLU A 25 -3.86 1.57 7.75
CA GLU A 25 -3.56 0.82 6.52
C GLU A 25 -2.13 0.27 6.49
N LEU A 26 -1.15 1.04 6.97
CA LEU A 26 0.25 0.58 7.07
C LEU A 26 0.38 -0.61 8.03
N LEU A 27 -0.25 -0.55 9.20
CA LEU A 27 -0.24 -1.66 10.17
C LEU A 27 -0.89 -2.92 9.59
N ALA A 28 -2.03 -2.77 8.91
CA ALA A 28 -2.69 -3.88 8.24
C ALA A 28 -1.82 -4.50 7.13
N GLY A 29 -1.17 -3.67 6.31
CA GLY A 29 -0.25 -4.11 5.27
C GLY A 29 0.96 -4.86 5.83
N TRP A 30 1.57 -4.33 6.89
CA TRP A 30 2.67 -5.00 7.59
C TRP A 30 2.27 -6.35 8.18
N ALA A 31 1.10 -6.42 8.82
CA ALA A 31 0.60 -7.67 9.40
C ALA A 31 0.41 -8.74 8.32
N LEU A 32 -0.20 -8.37 7.19
CA LEU A 32 -0.43 -9.28 6.06
C LEU A 32 0.88 -9.77 5.45
N VAL A 33 1.82 -8.87 5.16
CA VAL A 33 3.12 -9.24 4.58
C VAL A 33 3.91 -10.15 5.53
N ARG A 34 3.90 -9.86 6.83
CA ARG A 34 4.58 -10.71 7.84
C ARG A 34 3.94 -12.09 7.95
N GLU A 35 2.61 -12.18 7.95
CA GLU A 35 1.90 -13.46 7.97
C GLU A 35 2.32 -14.33 6.78
N VAL A 36 2.32 -13.75 5.58
CA VAL A 36 2.73 -14.45 4.38
C VAL A 36 4.20 -14.86 4.46
N ALA A 37 5.11 -13.97 4.84
CA ALA A 37 6.54 -14.26 4.96
C ALA A 37 6.81 -15.39 5.96
N GLN A 38 6.17 -15.39 7.12
CA GLN A 38 6.33 -16.42 8.16
C GLN A 38 5.91 -17.82 7.69
N ARG A 39 4.93 -17.91 6.77
CA ARG A 39 4.53 -19.19 6.19
C ARG A 39 5.60 -19.84 5.32
N PHE A 40 6.51 -19.04 4.79
CA PHE A 40 7.64 -19.49 3.95
C PHE A 40 8.94 -19.68 4.73
N ASP A 41 9.01 -19.24 5.99
CA ASP A 41 10.23 -19.35 6.79
C ASP A 41 10.63 -20.82 6.94
N GLY A 42 11.83 -21.15 6.44
CA GLY A 42 12.40 -22.51 6.49
C GLY A 42 11.73 -23.55 5.58
N LYS A 43 10.84 -23.15 4.68
CA LYS A 43 10.19 -24.04 3.72
C LYS A 43 10.59 -23.66 2.29
N PRO A 44 10.84 -24.64 1.39
CA PRO A 44 10.98 -24.33 -0.02
C PRO A 44 9.64 -23.76 -0.50
N ALA A 45 9.64 -22.48 -0.84
CA ALA A 45 8.47 -21.82 -1.39
C ALA A 45 8.28 -22.27 -2.85
N HIS A 46 7.41 -23.22 -3.07
CA HIS A 46 6.96 -23.53 -4.42
C HIS A 46 5.79 -22.63 -4.78
N VAL A 47 6.01 -21.71 -5.71
CA VAL A 47 4.95 -20.81 -6.27
C VAL A 47 3.79 -21.60 -6.88
N SER A 48 3.99 -22.90 -7.12
CA SER A 48 2.97 -23.84 -7.58
C SER A 48 1.97 -24.29 -6.50
N ASP A 49 2.22 -24.01 -5.22
CA ASP A 49 1.24 -24.26 -4.16
C ASP A 49 0.13 -23.21 -4.25
N PRO A 50 -1.16 -23.63 -4.47
CA PRO A 50 -2.27 -22.70 -4.63
C PRO A 50 -2.50 -21.77 -3.43
N ASP A 51 -2.36 -22.26 -2.18
CA ASP A 51 -2.51 -21.43 -0.97
C ASP A 51 -1.40 -20.36 -0.89
N VAL A 52 -0.20 -20.75 -1.24
CA VAL A 52 0.97 -19.86 -1.33
C VAL A 52 0.74 -18.78 -2.37
N SER A 53 0.38 -19.16 -3.59
CA SER A 53 0.14 -18.26 -4.72
C SER A 53 -0.95 -17.25 -4.39
N MET A 54 -2.06 -17.72 -3.81
CA MET A 54 -3.18 -16.87 -3.40
C MET A 54 -2.75 -15.84 -2.34
N ARG A 55 -2.05 -16.26 -1.28
CA ARG A 55 -1.64 -15.37 -0.18
C ARG A 55 -0.64 -14.31 -0.60
N VAL A 56 0.36 -14.70 -1.40
CA VAL A 56 1.34 -13.75 -1.96
C VAL A 56 0.63 -12.73 -2.84
N SER A 57 -0.31 -13.18 -3.67
CA SER A 57 -1.12 -12.29 -4.52
C SER A 57 -2.01 -11.35 -3.69
N CYS A 58 -2.62 -11.83 -2.61
CA CYS A 58 -3.37 -10.99 -1.67
C CYS A 58 -2.47 -9.92 -1.03
N ALA A 59 -1.29 -10.31 -0.56
CA ALA A 59 -0.35 -9.38 0.06
C ALA A 59 0.12 -8.30 -0.94
N LYS A 60 0.48 -8.70 -2.15
CA LYS A 60 0.88 -7.77 -3.21
C LYS A 60 -0.27 -6.85 -3.59
N LEU A 61 -1.46 -7.39 -3.82
CA LEU A 61 -2.66 -6.62 -4.18
C LEU A 61 -2.97 -5.57 -3.12
N PHE A 62 -3.06 -5.97 -1.85
CA PHE A 62 -3.38 -5.06 -0.76
C PHE A 62 -2.31 -3.99 -0.58
N ALA A 63 -1.02 -4.39 -0.47
CA ALA A 63 0.07 -3.48 -0.16
C ALA A 63 0.29 -2.41 -1.25
N THR A 64 0.20 -2.79 -2.53
CA THR A 64 0.42 -1.85 -3.64
C THR A 64 -0.74 -0.88 -3.84
N GLU A 65 -1.97 -1.27 -3.57
CA GLU A 65 -3.11 -0.36 -3.55
C GLU A 65 -3.07 0.56 -2.33
N MET A 66 -2.72 0.02 -1.17
CA MET A 66 -2.59 0.77 0.08
C MET A 66 -1.52 1.86 -0.03
N VAL A 67 -0.32 1.54 -0.50
CA VAL A 67 0.76 2.55 -0.61
C VAL A 67 0.38 3.67 -1.57
N GLY A 68 -0.40 3.39 -2.62
CA GLY A 68 -0.93 4.41 -3.52
C GLY A 68 -1.83 5.41 -2.78
N ARG A 69 -2.75 4.92 -1.92
CA ARG A 69 -3.62 5.78 -1.10
C ARG A 69 -2.83 6.59 -0.06
N VAL A 70 -1.83 5.97 0.57
CA VAL A 70 -0.97 6.65 1.56
C VAL A 70 -0.15 7.74 0.89
N ALA A 71 0.42 7.47 -0.29
CA ALA A 71 1.18 8.46 -1.06
C ALA A 71 0.30 9.64 -1.52
N ASP A 72 -0.93 9.37 -1.93
CA ASP A 72 -1.93 10.38 -2.30
C ASP A 72 -2.25 11.31 -1.12
N ARG A 73 -2.52 10.73 0.06
CA ARG A 73 -2.70 11.53 1.29
C ARG A 73 -1.44 12.33 1.64
N GLY A 74 -0.25 11.77 1.39
CA GLY A 74 1.01 12.48 1.56
C GLY A 74 1.07 13.76 0.73
N VAL A 75 0.74 13.69 -0.55
CA VAL A 75 0.65 14.87 -1.44
C VAL A 75 -0.42 15.84 -0.93
N GLN A 76 -1.60 15.34 -0.57
CA GLN A 76 -2.71 16.16 -0.07
C GLN A 76 -2.34 16.94 1.20
N ILE A 77 -1.66 16.31 2.16
CA ILE A 77 -1.20 16.95 3.40
C ILE A 77 -0.19 18.05 3.12
N HIS A 78 0.68 17.87 2.11
CA HIS A 78 1.64 18.89 1.69
C HIS A 78 0.98 20.02 0.89
N GLY A 79 -0.23 19.83 0.36
CA GLY A 79 -0.92 20.80 -0.49
C GLY A 79 -0.08 21.14 -1.73
N GLY A 80 -0.06 22.40 -2.16
CA GLY A 80 0.70 22.82 -3.34
C GLY A 80 2.18 22.42 -3.30
N ALA A 81 2.81 22.44 -2.13
CA ALA A 81 4.19 22.00 -1.94
C ALA A 81 4.38 20.49 -2.21
N GLY A 82 3.33 19.69 -2.12
CA GLY A 82 3.37 18.27 -2.44
C GLY A 82 3.38 17.95 -3.94
N TYR A 83 3.11 18.94 -4.77
CA TYR A 83 3.01 18.79 -6.23
C TYR A 83 4.25 19.26 -6.99
N ILE A 84 5.15 19.95 -6.34
CA ILE A 84 6.37 20.52 -6.93
C ILE A 84 7.59 19.66 -6.59
N ASN A 85 8.59 19.65 -7.48
CA ASN A 85 9.75 18.77 -7.39
C ASN A 85 10.79 19.15 -6.34
N GLU A 86 10.64 20.30 -5.68
CA GLU A 86 11.49 20.73 -4.55
C GLU A 86 11.27 19.87 -3.30
N TYR A 87 10.14 19.17 -3.22
CA TYR A 87 9.81 18.24 -2.13
C TYR A 87 9.71 16.81 -2.63
N PRO A 88 10.30 15.83 -1.93
CA PRO A 88 10.36 14.44 -2.43
C PRO A 88 9.00 13.71 -2.47
N VAL A 89 7.96 14.28 -1.89
CA VAL A 89 6.65 13.61 -1.76
C VAL A 89 5.98 13.34 -3.10
N GLU A 90 6.14 14.24 -4.09
CA GLU A 90 5.62 14.04 -5.45
C GLU A 90 6.29 12.82 -6.12
N ARG A 91 7.60 12.64 -5.89
CA ARG A 91 8.33 11.49 -6.40
C ARG A 91 7.83 10.20 -5.76
N PHE A 92 7.64 10.16 -4.45
CA PHE A 92 7.06 8.99 -3.79
C PHE A 92 5.68 8.62 -4.34
N TYR A 93 4.85 9.61 -4.66
CA TYR A 93 3.55 9.37 -5.31
C TYR A 93 3.70 8.71 -6.69
N ARG A 94 4.60 9.21 -7.54
CA ARG A 94 4.89 8.63 -8.86
C ARG A 94 5.49 7.22 -8.74
N ASP A 95 6.45 7.01 -7.85
CA ASP A 95 7.11 5.73 -7.64
C ASP A 95 6.12 4.69 -7.09
N ALA A 96 5.27 5.07 -6.14
CA ALA A 96 4.22 4.19 -5.60
C ALA A 96 3.24 3.73 -6.69
N ARG A 97 2.97 4.56 -7.71
CA ARG A 97 2.09 4.20 -8.82
C ARG A 97 2.63 3.02 -9.64
N LEU A 98 3.95 2.91 -9.79
CA LEU A 98 4.59 1.83 -10.51
C LEU A 98 4.33 0.44 -9.88
N LEU A 99 4.25 0.37 -8.55
CA LEU A 99 4.04 -0.88 -7.80
C LEU A 99 2.76 -1.63 -8.21
N ARG A 100 1.77 -0.96 -8.77
CA ARG A 100 0.52 -1.55 -9.26
C ARG A 100 0.60 -2.04 -10.72
N LEU A 101 1.72 -1.81 -11.39
CA LEU A 101 1.90 -2.11 -12.82
C LEU A 101 2.84 -3.28 -13.06
N TYR A 102 3.99 -3.32 -12.38
CA TYR A 102 5.01 -4.33 -12.62
C TYR A 102 4.85 -5.56 -11.71
N GLU A 103 5.53 -6.65 -12.05
CA GLU A 103 5.50 -7.94 -11.34
C GLU A 103 4.06 -8.48 -11.16
N GLY A 104 3.25 -8.31 -12.20
CA GLY A 104 1.83 -8.61 -12.20
C GLY A 104 0.99 -7.42 -11.74
N THR A 105 0.19 -6.89 -12.65
CA THR A 105 -0.69 -5.74 -12.36
C THR A 105 -1.71 -6.09 -11.26
N THR A 106 -2.34 -5.06 -10.69
CA THR A 106 -3.49 -5.21 -9.78
C THR A 106 -4.51 -6.22 -10.31
N GLN A 107 -4.86 -6.13 -11.60
CA GLN A 107 -5.84 -7.02 -12.25
C GLN A 107 -5.34 -8.46 -12.35
N VAL A 108 -4.07 -8.66 -12.63
CA VAL A 108 -3.45 -10.01 -12.65
C VAL A 108 -3.50 -10.64 -11.26
N GLN A 109 -3.20 -9.88 -10.21
CA GLN A 109 -3.30 -10.37 -8.82
C GLN A 109 -4.74 -10.74 -8.46
N GLN A 110 -5.72 -9.93 -8.87
CA GLN A 110 -7.15 -10.21 -8.66
C GLN A 110 -7.57 -11.52 -9.36
N LEU A 111 -7.11 -11.74 -10.60
CA LEU A 111 -7.40 -12.97 -11.34
C LEU A 111 -6.78 -14.21 -10.69
N ILE A 112 -5.55 -14.09 -10.16
CA ILE A 112 -4.92 -15.20 -9.43
C ILE A 112 -5.73 -15.56 -8.20
N VAL A 113 -6.04 -14.57 -7.35
CA VAL A 113 -6.83 -14.79 -6.13
C VAL A 113 -8.20 -15.39 -6.45
N GLY A 114 -8.92 -14.81 -7.41
CA GLY A 114 -10.26 -15.27 -7.80
C GLY A 114 -10.25 -16.71 -8.31
N ARG A 115 -9.26 -17.07 -9.13
CA ARG A 115 -9.10 -18.43 -9.64
C ARG A 115 -8.83 -19.45 -8.53
N GLU A 116 -7.96 -19.13 -7.58
CA GLU A 116 -7.63 -20.06 -6.50
C GLU A 116 -8.80 -20.23 -5.50
N LEU A 117 -9.59 -19.18 -5.27
CA LEU A 117 -10.82 -19.29 -4.49
C LEU A 117 -11.85 -20.24 -5.11
N LEU A 118 -12.02 -20.18 -6.43
CA LEU A 118 -12.97 -21.04 -7.18
C LEU A 118 -12.49 -22.49 -7.37
N ARG A 119 -11.23 -22.79 -7.07
CA ARG A 119 -10.68 -24.16 -7.12
C ARG A 119 -10.88 -24.94 -5.81
N GLN A 120 -11.30 -24.27 -4.74
CA GLN A 120 -11.50 -24.90 -3.43
C GLN A 120 -12.87 -25.58 -3.30
N ASP A 121 -13.72 -25.48 -4.33
CA ASP A 121 -15.00 -26.19 -4.48
C ASP A 121 -14.81 -27.46 -5.35
#